data_679ae6bf23133cac53ad17aef7f8ba79
#
_entry.id   679ae6bf23133cac53ad17aef7f8ba79
#
_cell.length_a   1.000
_cell.length_b   1.000
_cell.length_c   1.000
_cell.angle_alpha   90.00
_cell.angle_beta   90.00
_cell.angle_gamma   90.00
#
_symmetry.space_group_name_H-M   'P 1'
#
loop_
_entity.id
_entity.type
_entity.pdbx_description
1 polymer ?
#
loop_
_entity_poly.entity_id
_entity_poly.type
_entity_poly.pdbx_seq_one_letter_code
_entity_poly.pdbx_strand_id
1 'polypeptide(L)'
;MNKRTNQDYTIIVSITLPDCEYVLGEKQMESREPKYVTWCCTNQNSYYHGHYIDDKKVAMKDMYERARHEISYRIDRLNDNIKKGE
;
A
#
# COMPACT_ATOMS: atom_id res chain seq x y z
N MET A 1 -16.48 -8.75 -13.16
CA MET A 1 -15.46 -7.72 -12.96
C MET A 1 -14.12 -8.37 -12.69
N ASN A 2 -13.09 -7.84 -13.34
CA ASN A 2 -11.75 -8.36 -13.13
C ASN A 2 -11.17 -7.80 -11.83
N LYS A 3 -10.75 -8.70 -10.96
CA LYS A 3 -10.05 -8.30 -9.73
C LYS A 3 -8.58 -8.13 -10.05
N ARG A 4 -7.97 -7.11 -9.45
CA ARG A 4 -6.52 -6.93 -9.57
C ARG A 4 -5.82 -8.01 -8.76
N THR A 5 -4.83 -8.63 -9.37
CA THR A 5 -4.03 -9.65 -8.71
C THR A 5 -2.55 -9.37 -8.94
N ASN A 6 -1.73 -9.83 -8.01
CA ASN A 6 -0.28 -9.83 -8.15
C ASN A 6 0.27 -10.97 -7.30
N GLN A 7 1.11 -11.84 -7.89
CA GLN A 7 1.73 -12.97 -7.19
C GLN A 7 0.71 -13.83 -6.44
N ASP A 8 -0.43 -14.12 -7.07
CA ASP A 8 -1.52 -14.94 -6.50
C ASP A 8 -2.26 -14.28 -5.33
N TYR A 9 -2.01 -13.01 -5.09
CA TYR A 9 -2.79 -12.22 -4.12
C TYR A 9 -3.79 -11.36 -4.86
N THR A 10 -5.01 -11.31 -4.36
CA THR A 10 -6.05 -10.42 -4.88
C THR A 10 -6.01 -9.12 -4.10
N ILE A 11 -5.97 -8.00 -4.81
CA ILE A 11 -5.97 -6.69 -4.16
C ILE A 11 -7.37 -6.43 -3.61
N ILE A 12 -7.50 -6.29 -2.30
CA ILE A 12 -8.80 -6.11 -1.64
C ILE A 12 -8.99 -4.72 -1.05
N VAL A 13 -7.93 -3.98 -0.78
CA VAL A 13 -8.01 -2.61 -0.26
C VAL A 13 -6.92 -1.78 -0.93
N SER A 14 -7.23 -0.52 -1.19
CA SER A 14 -6.28 0.40 -1.81
C SER A 14 -6.47 1.79 -1.23
N ILE A 15 -5.35 2.48 -0.97
CA ILE A 15 -5.32 3.89 -0.60
C ILE A 15 -4.54 4.60 -1.70
N THR A 16 -5.24 5.40 -2.49
CA THR A 16 -4.65 6.01 -3.69
C THR A 16 -4.22 7.44 -3.42
N LEU A 17 -2.96 7.73 -3.75
CA LEU A 17 -2.40 9.07 -3.78
C LEU A 17 -2.22 9.48 -5.25
N PRO A 18 -1.93 10.75 -5.55
CA PRO A 18 -1.85 11.17 -6.96
C PRO A 18 -0.88 10.37 -7.83
N ASP A 19 0.23 9.90 -7.27
CA ASP A 19 1.27 9.22 -8.05
C ASP A 19 1.61 7.82 -7.58
N CYS A 20 0.92 7.33 -6.56
CA CYS A 20 1.13 5.96 -6.06
C CYS A 20 -0.07 5.52 -5.23
N GLU A 21 -0.06 4.25 -4.86
CA GLU A 21 -1.09 3.73 -3.96
C GLU A 21 -0.45 2.70 -3.02
N TYR A 22 -1.10 2.52 -1.88
CA TYR A 22 -0.73 1.47 -0.93
C TYR A 22 -1.87 0.47 -0.94
N VAL A 23 -1.54 -0.79 -1.16
CA VAL A 23 -2.54 -1.83 -1.37
C VAL A 23 -2.37 -2.98 -0.39
N LEU A 24 -3.47 -3.67 -0.12
CA LEU A 24 -3.50 -4.90 0.65
C LEU A 24 -3.98 -6.02 -0.27
N GLY A 25 -3.17 -7.07 -0.37
CA GLY A 25 -3.53 -8.26 -1.11
C GLY A 25 -3.88 -9.41 -0.17
N GLU A 26 -4.81 -10.26 -0.60
CA GLU A 26 -5.18 -11.45 0.12
C GLU A 26 -5.01 -12.67 -0.76
N LYS A 27 -4.35 -13.70 -0.22
CA LYS A 27 -4.17 -14.95 -0.94
C LYS A 27 -5.48 -15.73 -0.92
N GLN A 28 -5.94 -16.12 -2.10
CA GLN A 28 -7.24 -16.77 -2.22
C GLN A 28 -7.18 -18.27 -1.91
N MET A 29 -6.02 -18.89 -2.11
CA MET A 29 -5.85 -20.31 -1.87
C MET A 29 -4.93 -20.53 -0.68
N GLU A 30 -5.22 -21.57 0.10
CA GLU A 30 -4.35 -21.92 1.21
C GLU A 30 -2.97 -22.30 0.72
N SER A 31 -1.96 -21.82 1.42
CA SER A 31 -0.57 -22.14 1.12
C SER A 31 0.27 -21.91 2.37
N ARG A 32 1.56 -22.25 2.29
CA ARG A 32 2.49 -22.01 3.39
C ARG A 32 2.93 -20.56 3.45
N GLU A 33 2.67 -19.81 2.40
CA GLU A 33 3.01 -18.40 2.36
C GLU A 33 2.03 -17.58 3.18
N PRO A 34 2.45 -16.41 3.69
CA PRO A 34 1.55 -15.54 4.43
C PRO A 34 0.30 -15.19 3.64
N LYS A 35 -0.83 -15.08 4.33
CA LYS A 35 -2.12 -14.88 3.69
C LYS A 35 -2.31 -13.47 3.14
N TYR A 36 -1.62 -12.50 3.70
CA TYR A 36 -1.77 -11.08 3.32
C TYR A 36 -0.43 -10.48 2.96
N VAL A 37 -0.50 -9.46 2.12
CA VAL A 37 0.67 -8.69 1.74
C VAL A 37 0.26 -7.25 1.54
N THR A 38 1.14 -6.32 1.94
CA THR A 38 0.96 -4.91 1.59
C THR A 38 2.07 -4.51 0.63
N TRP A 39 1.73 -3.70 -0.36
CA TRP A 39 2.67 -3.17 -1.34
C TRP A 39 2.47 -1.68 -1.51
N CYS A 40 3.55 -0.99 -1.88
CA CYS A 40 3.47 0.30 -2.55
C CYS A 40 3.35 0.00 -4.04
N CYS A 41 2.42 0.65 -4.72
CA CYS A 41 2.16 0.38 -6.13
C CYS A 41 2.18 1.67 -6.94
N THR A 42 2.80 1.62 -8.13
CA THR A 42 2.77 2.74 -9.08
C THR A 42 2.20 2.25 -10.39
N ASN A 43 1.48 3.12 -11.09
CA ASN A 43 0.89 2.82 -12.40
C ASN A 43 -0.02 1.59 -12.39
N GLN A 44 -0.56 1.22 -11.22
CA GLN A 44 -1.50 0.12 -11.02
C GLN A 44 -0.96 -1.27 -11.34
N ASN A 45 0.31 -1.39 -11.69
CA ASN A 45 0.88 -2.69 -12.01
C ASN A 45 2.33 -2.89 -11.56
N SER A 46 2.92 -1.90 -10.93
CA SER A 46 4.28 -2.04 -10.40
C SER A 46 4.21 -2.06 -8.88
N TYR A 47 4.51 -3.22 -8.29
CA TYR A 47 4.34 -3.46 -6.86
C TYR A 47 5.71 -3.55 -6.20
N TYR A 48 5.91 -2.79 -5.12
CA TYR A 48 7.21 -2.66 -4.46
C TYR A 48 7.10 -2.90 -2.97
N HIS A 49 8.20 -3.37 -2.39
CA HIS A 49 8.41 -3.45 -0.93
C HIS A 49 7.28 -4.20 -0.24
N GLY A 50 7.09 -5.47 -0.63
CA GLY A 50 6.06 -6.30 -0.04
C GLY A 50 6.33 -6.62 1.42
N HIS A 51 5.32 -6.41 2.27
CA HIS A 51 5.32 -6.88 3.65
C HIS A 51 4.33 -8.02 3.75
N TYR A 52 4.82 -9.22 4.01
CA TYR A 52 4.00 -10.44 4.02
C TYR A 52 3.60 -10.76 5.46
N ILE A 53 2.30 -10.83 5.70
CA ILE A 53 1.74 -10.85 7.06
C ILE A 53 0.58 -11.85 7.09
N ASP A 54 0.51 -12.69 8.13
CA ASP A 54 -0.54 -13.70 8.25
C ASP A 54 -1.86 -13.14 8.79
N ASP A 55 -1.80 -12.12 9.63
CA ASP A 55 -2.98 -11.58 10.30
C ASP A 55 -3.54 -10.38 9.54
N LYS A 56 -4.83 -10.43 9.21
CA LYS A 56 -5.46 -9.37 8.42
C LYS A 56 -5.42 -8.01 9.11
N LYS A 57 -5.69 -7.98 10.41
CA LYS A 57 -5.70 -6.70 11.14
C LYS A 57 -4.30 -6.09 11.18
N VAL A 58 -3.29 -6.91 11.36
CA VAL A 58 -1.90 -6.45 11.35
C VAL A 58 -1.54 -5.92 9.96
N ALA A 59 -1.97 -6.62 8.91
CA ALA A 59 -1.71 -6.21 7.54
C ALA A 59 -2.43 -4.88 7.22
N MET A 60 -3.67 -4.74 7.64
CA MET A 60 -4.41 -3.48 7.48
C MET A 60 -3.68 -2.33 8.16
N LYS A 61 -3.24 -2.56 9.39
CA LYS A 61 -2.49 -1.54 10.14
C LYS A 61 -1.21 -1.16 9.40
N ASP A 62 -0.49 -2.15 8.90
CA ASP A 62 0.75 -1.92 8.15
C ASP A 62 0.47 -1.03 6.92
N MET A 63 -0.57 -1.34 6.17
CA MET A 63 -0.93 -0.55 4.99
C MET A 63 -1.26 0.89 5.37
N TYR A 64 -2.07 1.09 6.40
CA TYR A 64 -2.44 2.43 6.86
C TYR A 64 -1.22 3.21 7.35
N GLU A 65 -0.32 2.56 8.08
CA GLU A 65 0.88 3.22 8.58
C GLU A 65 1.81 3.64 7.44
N ARG A 66 1.94 2.79 6.43
CA ARG A 66 2.74 3.13 5.25
C ARG A 66 2.16 4.34 4.52
N ALA A 67 0.85 4.36 4.33
CA ALA A 67 0.17 5.49 3.69
C ALA A 67 0.30 6.75 4.54
N ARG A 68 0.11 6.64 5.85
CA ARG A 68 0.23 7.78 6.77
C ARG A 68 1.64 8.36 6.73
N HIS A 69 2.65 7.51 6.74
CA HIS A 69 4.04 7.95 6.69
C HIS A 69 4.30 8.77 5.43
N GLU A 70 3.85 8.29 4.28
CA GLU A 70 4.02 8.99 3.01
C GLU A 70 3.26 10.32 3.00
N ILE A 71 2.03 10.31 3.50
CA ILE A 71 1.21 11.52 3.57
C ILE A 71 1.88 12.57 4.46
N SER A 72 2.38 12.17 5.62
CA SER A 72 3.07 13.07 6.53
C SER A 72 4.31 13.69 5.88
N TYR A 73 5.07 12.88 5.17
CA TYR A 73 6.24 13.35 4.45
C TYR A 73 5.87 14.41 3.41
N ARG A 74 4.78 14.18 2.66
CA ARG A 74 4.33 15.13 1.64
C ARG A 74 3.83 16.44 2.25
N ILE A 75 3.15 16.35 3.37
CA ILE A 75 2.69 17.53 4.11
C ILE A 75 3.88 18.37 4.55
N ASP A 76 4.91 17.73 5.11
CA ASP A 76 6.11 18.42 5.57
C ASP A 76 6.81 19.13 4.43
N ARG A 77 6.92 18.49 3.27
CA ARG A 77 7.54 19.09 2.10
C ARG A 77 6.74 20.29 1.59
N LEU A 78 5.43 20.19 1.57
CA LEU A 78 4.57 21.31 1.16
C LEU A 78 4.69 22.47 2.12
N ASN A 79 4.74 22.19 3.42
CA ASN A 79 4.94 23.25 4.42
C ASN A 79 6.29 23.98 4.22
N ASP A 80 7.35 23.24 3.94
CA ASP A 80 8.66 23.84 3.68
C ASP A 80 8.62 24.71 2.43
N ASN A 81 7.96 24.25 1.38
CA ASN A 81 7.83 25.02 0.13
C ASN A 81 7.00 26.28 0.34
N ILE A 82 5.94 26.19 1.12
CA ILE A 82 5.08 27.35 1.43
C ILE A 82 5.91 28.40 2.19
N LYS A 83 6.68 27.97 3.21
CA LYS A 83 7.52 28.87 3.99
C LYS A 83 8.57 29.56 3.13
N LYS A 84 9.17 28.81 2.19
CA LYS A 84 10.19 29.37 1.30
C LYS A 84 9.60 30.34 0.28
N GLY A 85 8.32 30.19 -0.03
CA GLY A 85 7.63 31.04 -0.99
C GLY A 85 7.22 32.39 -0.41
N GLU A 86 7.34 32.56 0.87
CA GLU A 86 7.01 33.83 1.53
C GLU A 86 8.24 34.79 1.47
#